data_92470096da4f2f75bf33d5ea53982183
#
_entry.id   92470096da4f2f75bf33d5ea53982183
#
_cell.length_a   1.000
_cell.length_b   1.000
_cell.length_c   1.000
_cell.angle_alpha   90.00
_cell.angle_beta   90.00
_cell.angle_gamma   90.00
#
_symmetry.space_group_name_H-M   'P 1'
#
loop_
_entity.id
_entity.type
_entity.pdbx_description
1 polymer ?
#
loop_
_entity_poly.entity_id
_entity_poly.type
_entity_poly.pdbx_seq_one_letter_code
_entity_poly.pdbx_strand_id
1 'polypeptide(L)'
;PIVLMASLPLTAAPATTQLLHPQFLPTDDQQLRTEKPEQQQLMLVTSYSVVVGSQRQSNQQPIPVTSPLFVRLKGKPMSQGATVREVLISFDGESKSLKKPAFDSTTRTLTLSYPMTQYRVVMDLLRNDTVYCQFLTYANGHIWADLHTGSVRAR
;
A
#
# COMPACT_ATOMS: atom_id res chain seq x y z
N PRO A 1 -54.71 -14.18 4.37
CA PRO A 1 -53.84 -13.29 5.08
C PRO A 1 -52.46 -13.38 4.49
N ILE A 2 -52.07 -12.32 3.86
CA ILE A 2 -50.74 -12.16 3.29
C ILE A 2 -49.76 -11.92 4.41
N VAL A 3 -48.98 -12.92 4.72
CA VAL A 3 -47.85 -12.70 5.64
C VAL A 3 -46.83 -11.90 4.84
N LEU A 4 -46.84 -10.62 5.02
CA LEU A 4 -45.74 -9.80 4.61
C LEU A 4 -44.54 -10.24 5.46
N MET A 5 -43.74 -11.12 4.92
CA MET A 5 -42.39 -11.27 5.39
C MET A 5 -41.67 -9.96 5.10
N ALA A 6 -41.66 -9.08 6.08
CA ALA A 6 -40.73 -7.96 6.05
C ALA A 6 -39.33 -8.57 5.97
N SER A 7 -38.74 -8.53 4.79
CA SER A 7 -37.32 -8.75 4.69
C SER A 7 -36.67 -7.70 5.57
N LEU A 8 -36.20 -8.13 6.71
CA LEU A 8 -35.31 -7.33 7.52
C LEU A 8 -34.17 -6.89 6.60
N PRO A 9 -33.94 -5.58 6.47
CA PRO A 9 -32.73 -5.16 5.80
C PRO A 9 -31.61 -5.88 6.50
N LEU A 10 -30.87 -6.67 5.76
CA LEU A 10 -29.57 -7.09 6.18
C LEU A 10 -28.80 -5.82 6.46
N THR A 11 -28.88 -5.32 7.67
CA THR A 11 -27.87 -4.42 8.17
C THR A 11 -26.61 -5.22 8.10
N ALA A 12 -25.84 -5.01 7.04
CA ALA A 12 -24.52 -5.50 6.99
C ALA A 12 -23.86 -5.09 8.29
N ALA A 13 -23.49 -6.07 9.11
CA ALA A 13 -22.62 -5.80 10.24
C ALA A 13 -21.48 -4.94 9.70
N PRO A 14 -21.10 -3.86 10.42
CA PRO A 14 -20.00 -3.03 9.97
C PRO A 14 -18.88 -3.97 9.58
N ALA A 15 -18.44 -3.85 8.34
CA ALA A 15 -17.41 -4.72 7.81
C ALA A 15 -16.24 -4.66 8.78
N THR A 16 -16.09 -5.68 9.60
CA THR A 16 -14.88 -5.84 10.38
C THR A 16 -13.76 -5.99 9.38
N THR A 17 -12.91 -4.99 9.31
CA THR A 17 -11.74 -5.02 8.45
C THR A 17 -10.91 -6.23 8.86
N GLN A 18 -10.99 -7.28 8.07
CA GLN A 18 -10.26 -8.50 8.34
C GLN A 18 -8.90 -8.40 7.69
N LEU A 19 -7.85 -8.66 8.46
CA LEU A 19 -6.51 -8.72 7.91
C LEU A 19 -6.41 -9.88 6.94
N LEU A 20 -6.11 -9.60 5.68
CA LEU A 20 -6.04 -10.63 4.65
C LEU A 20 -4.68 -11.31 4.59
N HIS A 21 -3.62 -10.64 5.02
CA HIS A 21 -2.25 -11.15 4.90
C HIS A 21 -1.47 -10.99 6.20
N PRO A 22 -2.00 -11.49 7.33
CA PRO A 22 -1.33 -11.28 8.62
C PRO A 22 0.05 -11.92 8.68
N GLN A 23 0.31 -12.95 7.89
CA GLN A 23 1.59 -13.64 7.88
C GLN A 23 2.74 -12.76 7.35
N PHE A 24 2.44 -11.68 6.66
CA PHE A 24 3.44 -10.76 6.12
C PHE A 24 3.73 -9.57 7.02
N LEU A 25 3.06 -9.49 8.16
CA LEU A 25 3.34 -8.46 9.16
C LEU A 25 4.60 -8.79 9.95
N PRO A 26 5.31 -7.77 10.47
CA PRO A 26 6.50 -8.02 11.26
C PRO A 26 6.22 -8.94 12.43
N THR A 27 7.13 -9.88 12.68
CA THR A 27 6.97 -10.85 13.75
C THR A 27 7.20 -10.26 15.12
N ASP A 28 7.92 -9.16 15.20
CA ASP A 28 8.26 -8.49 16.44
C ASP A 28 7.20 -7.48 16.91
N ASP A 29 6.22 -7.19 16.08
CA ASP A 29 5.14 -6.27 16.45
C ASP A 29 3.82 -7.02 16.57
N GLN A 30 3.53 -7.45 17.79
CA GLN A 30 2.29 -8.17 18.11
C GLN A 30 1.05 -7.29 17.92
N GLN A 31 1.17 -5.99 18.11
CA GLN A 31 0.03 -5.08 18.03
C GLN A 31 -0.54 -5.02 16.62
N LEU A 32 0.30 -5.08 15.61
CA LEU A 32 -0.15 -5.08 14.22
C LEU A 32 -1.05 -6.29 13.91
N ARG A 33 -0.88 -7.38 14.65
CA ARG A 33 -1.64 -8.62 14.42
C ARG A 33 -2.90 -8.71 15.25
N THR A 34 -2.87 -8.18 16.47
CA THR A 34 -3.94 -8.33 17.44
C THR A 34 -4.96 -7.21 17.37
N GLU A 35 -4.55 -6.01 16.98
CA GLU A 35 -5.47 -4.89 16.81
C GLU A 35 -6.06 -4.89 15.41
N LYS A 36 -7.34 -4.50 15.32
CA LYS A 36 -7.97 -4.34 14.02
C LYS A 36 -7.51 -3.02 13.40
N PRO A 37 -7.07 -3.03 12.15
CA PRO A 37 -6.73 -1.78 11.47
C PRO A 37 -7.99 -0.94 11.25
N GLU A 38 -7.86 0.36 11.35
CA GLU A 38 -8.91 1.29 10.96
C GLU A 38 -9.08 1.31 9.45
N GLN A 39 -7.98 1.20 8.73
CA GLN A 39 -7.98 1.21 7.28
C GLN A 39 -7.05 0.12 6.78
N GLN A 40 -7.50 -0.61 5.79
CA GLN A 40 -6.70 -1.58 5.08
C GLN A 40 -6.85 -1.34 3.58
N GLN A 41 -5.73 -1.07 2.92
CA GLN A 41 -5.65 -0.99 1.48
C GLN A 41 -4.71 -2.09 1.01
N LEU A 42 -5.23 -3.05 0.28
CA LEU A 42 -4.45 -4.13 -0.29
C LEU A 42 -4.66 -4.13 -1.79
N MET A 43 -3.58 -4.09 -2.54
CA MET A 43 -3.62 -4.05 -4.00
C MET A 43 -2.78 -5.19 -4.58
N LEU A 44 -3.36 -5.89 -5.54
CA LEU A 44 -2.59 -6.80 -6.40
C LEU A 44 -1.96 -5.98 -7.52
N VAL A 45 -0.64 -6.00 -7.61
CA VAL A 45 0.08 -5.29 -8.67
C VAL A 45 -0.13 -6.02 -10.00
N THR A 46 -0.61 -5.30 -11.01
CA THR A 46 -0.83 -5.84 -12.35
C THR A 46 0.17 -5.31 -13.38
N SER A 47 0.70 -4.13 -13.14
CA SER A 47 1.71 -3.54 -14.02
C SER A 47 2.57 -2.54 -13.26
N TYR A 48 3.74 -2.25 -13.79
CA TYR A 48 4.61 -1.24 -13.20
C TYR A 48 5.39 -0.51 -14.27
N SER A 49 5.82 0.68 -13.94
CA SER A 49 6.73 1.48 -14.75
C SER A 49 7.83 2.06 -13.88
N VAL A 50 8.99 2.25 -14.45
CA VAL A 50 10.17 2.77 -13.74
C VAL A 50 10.63 4.03 -14.44
N VAL A 51 10.89 5.07 -13.67
CA VAL A 51 11.48 6.30 -14.18
C VAL A 51 12.80 6.53 -13.46
N VAL A 52 13.86 6.57 -14.24
CA VAL A 52 15.20 6.89 -13.75
C VAL A 52 15.52 8.28 -14.26
N GLY A 53 15.44 9.27 -13.37
CA GLY A 53 15.74 10.64 -13.74
C GLY A 53 17.22 10.85 -13.97
N SER A 54 17.53 11.74 -14.91
CA SER A 54 18.88 12.20 -15.10
C SER A 54 19.16 13.39 -14.19
N GLN A 55 20.37 13.86 -14.22
CA GLN A 55 20.78 15.01 -13.45
C GLN A 55 19.91 16.22 -13.74
N ARG A 56 19.52 16.92 -12.72
CA ARG A 56 18.61 18.03 -12.82
C ARG A 56 19.36 19.35 -12.72
N GLN A 57 19.06 20.25 -13.63
CA GLN A 57 19.53 21.63 -13.56
C GLN A 57 18.34 22.59 -13.55
N SER A 58 18.47 23.67 -12.79
CA SER A 58 17.45 24.69 -12.73
C SER A 58 18.09 26.02 -12.39
N ASN A 59 17.61 27.09 -13.02
CA ASN A 59 18.00 28.46 -12.66
C ASN A 59 17.26 28.94 -11.40
N GLN A 60 16.29 28.21 -10.92
CA GLN A 60 15.58 28.53 -9.69
C GLN A 60 16.29 27.91 -8.50
N GLN A 61 16.46 28.70 -7.46
CA GLN A 61 17.08 28.24 -6.22
C GLN A 61 16.11 28.45 -5.07
N PRO A 62 15.99 27.49 -4.12
CA PRO A 62 16.64 26.17 -4.15
C PRO A 62 15.99 25.23 -5.19
N ILE A 63 16.78 24.32 -5.72
CA ILE A 63 16.24 23.28 -6.59
C ILE A 63 15.37 22.34 -5.75
N PRO A 64 14.11 22.12 -6.10
CA PRO A 64 13.28 21.19 -5.34
C PRO A 64 13.91 19.81 -5.32
N VAL A 65 14.00 19.21 -4.13
CA VAL A 65 14.51 17.86 -3.99
C VAL A 65 13.45 16.89 -4.51
N THR A 66 13.77 16.24 -5.60
CA THR A 66 12.92 15.18 -6.14
C THR A 66 13.73 13.90 -6.21
N SER A 67 13.07 12.78 -5.96
CA SER A 67 13.71 11.49 -6.14
C SER A 67 14.09 11.31 -7.61
N PRO A 68 15.34 10.96 -7.91
CA PRO A 68 15.74 10.71 -9.29
C PRO A 68 15.18 9.39 -9.83
N LEU A 69 14.67 8.56 -8.96
CA LEU A 69 14.19 7.23 -9.30
C LEU A 69 12.86 6.98 -8.62
N PHE A 70 11.86 6.65 -9.40
CA PHE A 70 10.60 6.22 -8.84
C PHE A 70 9.98 5.10 -9.67
N VAL A 71 9.18 4.30 -8.99
CA VAL A 71 8.44 3.18 -9.58
C VAL A 71 6.96 3.43 -9.35
N ARG A 72 6.19 3.31 -10.41
CA ARG A 72 4.74 3.43 -10.34
C ARG A 72 4.13 2.06 -10.54
N LEU A 73 3.33 1.64 -9.58
CA LEU A 73 2.61 0.38 -9.64
C LEU A 73 1.15 0.67 -9.93
N LYS A 74 0.55 -0.15 -10.77
CA LYS A 74 -0.89 -0.16 -10.99
C LYS A 74 -1.43 -1.52 -10.65
N GLY A 75 -2.67 -1.54 -10.17
CA GLY A 75 -3.23 -2.81 -9.77
C GLY A 75 -4.70 -2.76 -9.41
N LYS A 76 -5.14 -3.83 -8.78
CA LYS A 76 -6.53 -4.03 -8.40
C LYS A 76 -6.66 -4.07 -6.88
N PRO A 77 -7.63 -3.33 -6.30
CA PRO A 77 -7.90 -3.45 -4.88
C PRO A 77 -8.39 -4.86 -4.55
N MET A 78 -7.85 -5.43 -3.48
CA MET A 78 -8.12 -6.81 -3.09
C MET A 78 -8.83 -6.92 -1.74
N SER A 79 -8.68 -5.94 -0.86
CA SER A 79 -9.35 -5.95 0.43
C SER A 79 -10.73 -5.31 0.33
N GLN A 80 -11.63 -5.72 1.22
CA GLN A 80 -12.95 -5.13 1.27
C GLN A 80 -12.86 -3.65 1.62
N GLY A 81 -13.54 -2.82 0.83
CA GLY A 81 -13.49 -1.37 1.00
C GLY A 81 -12.23 -0.70 0.47
N ALA A 82 -11.29 -1.47 -0.06
CA ALA A 82 -10.09 -0.90 -0.65
C ALA A 82 -10.40 -0.20 -1.97
N THR A 83 -9.78 0.94 -2.15
CA THR A 83 -9.92 1.74 -3.37
C THR A 83 -8.58 2.01 -4.05
N VAL A 84 -7.49 1.58 -3.46
CA VAL A 84 -6.13 1.78 -3.99
C VAL A 84 -6.02 1.19 -5.40
N ARG A 85 -5.53 1.99 -6.33
CA ARG A 85 -5.32 1.56 -7.72
C ARG A 85 -3.91 1.84 -8.20
N GLU A 86 -3.19 2.67 -7.49
CA GLU A 86 -1.86 3.09 -7.89
C GLU A 86 -0.98 3.25 -6.66
N VAL A 87 0.26 2.85 -6.79
CA VAL A 87 1.28 3.06 -5.77
C VAL A 87 2.46 3.76 -6.41
N LEU A 88 2.88 4.85 -5.80
CA LEU A 88 4.07 5.56 -6.22
C LEU A 88 5.17 5.32 -5.21
N ILE A 89 6.25 4.71 -5.65
CA ILE A 89 7.40 4.41 -4.80
C ILE A 89 8.53 5.33 -5.16
N SER A 90 8.97 6.14 -4.21
CA SER A 90 10.14 6.98 -4.36
C SER A 90 11.33 6.32 -3.67
N PHE A 91 12.48 6.35 -4.34
CA PHE A 91 13.72 5.85 -3.79
C PHE A 91 14.62 7.03 -3.51
N ASP A 92 14.80 7.33 -2.24
CA ASP A 92 15.62 8.45 -1.82
C ASP A 92 17.02 7.95 -1.48
N GLY A 93 18.00 8.82 -1.69
CA GLY A 93 19.37 8.54 -1.28
C GLY A 93 19.46 8.36 0.22
N GLU A 94 20.66 8.47 0.75
CA GLU A 94 20.93 8.37 2.19
C GLU A 94 20.26 9.49 2.95
N SER A 95 18.96 9.55 2.87
CA SER A 95 18.32 10.61 3.54
C SER A 95 17.86 10.20 4.91
N LYS A 96 18.08 11.08 5.65
CA LYS A 96 17.86 11.28 7.06
C LYS A 96 16.44 11.03 7.53
N SER A 97 15.45 11.08 6.66
CA SER A 97 14.06 10.81 7.02
C SER A 97 13.28 10.39 5.79
N LEU A 98 12.96 9.14 5.72
CA LEU A 98 12.01 8.65 4.74
C LEU A 98 10.62 9.21 5.09
N LYS A 99 9.88 9.57 4.06
CA LYS A 99 8.51 10.01 4.26
C LYS A 99 7.64 8.84 4.70
N LYS A 100 6.68 9.12 5.57
CA LYS A 100 5.72 8.12 5.99
C LYS A 100 4.86 7.67 4.82
N PRO A 101 4.43 6.41 4.81
CA PRO A 101 3.42 5.97 3.84
C PRO A 101 2.16 6.82 3.96
N ALA A 102 1.58 7.17 2.83
CA ALA A 102 0.37 7.98 2.80
C ALA A 102 -0.55 7.51 1.67
N PHE A 103 -1.83 7.44 1.97
CA PHE A 103 -2.85 7.08 1.00
C PHE A 103 -3.78 8.26 0.75
N ASP A 104 -3.89 8.65 -0.51
CA ASP A 104 -4.83 9.68 -0.94
C ASP A 104 -6.05 9.01 -1.54
N SER A 105 -7.18 9.10 -0.84
CA SER A 105 -8.43 8.48 -1.28
C SER A 105 -9.03 9.17 -2.51
N THR A 106 -8.70 10.43 -2.75
CA THR A 106 -9.21 11.18 -3.90
C THR A 106 -8.56 10.67 -5.19
N THR A 107 -7.25 10.51 -5.18
CA THR A 107 -6.49 10.00 -6.34
C THR A 107 -6.35 8.50 -6.33
N ARG A 108 -6.73 7.84 -5.24
CA ARG A 108 -6.59 6.39 -5.03
C ARG A 108 -5.13 5.93 -5.13
N THR A 109 -4.23 6.79 -4.69
CA THR A 109 -2.80 6.59 -4.81
C THR A 109 -2.16 6.43 -3.43
N LEU A 110 -1.42 5.36 -3.26
CA LEU A 110 -0.59 5.13 -2.10
C LEU A 110 0.84 5.57 -2.44
N THR A 111 1.43 6.36 -1.55
CA THR A 111 2.81 6.83 -1.72
C THR A 111 3.70 6.15 -0.70
N LEU A 112 4.76 5.52 -1.19
CA LEU A 112 5.75 4.84 -0.37
C LEU A 112 7.12 5.42 -0.63
N SER A 113 7.97 5.42 0.39
CA SER A 113 9.36 5.84 0.28
C SER A 113 10.27 4.74 0.82
N TYR A 114 11.27 4.38 0.05
CA TYR A 114 12.28 3.39 0.41
C TYR A 114 13.67 3.99 0.25
N PRO A 115 14.65 3.52 1.02
CA PRO A 115 16.02 3.91 0.74
C PRO A 115 16.48 3.32 -0.60
N MET A 116 17.39 4.00 -1.28
CA MET A 116 17.89 3.60 -2.58
C MET A 116 18.47 2.18 -2.56
N THR A 117 19.01 1.75 -1.43
CA THR A 117 19.57 0.42 -1.25
C THR A 117 18.54 -0.69 -1.43
N GLN A 118 17.25 -0.37 -1.30
CA GLN A 118 16.17 -1.35 -1.48
C GLN A 118 15.65 -1.45 -2.91
N TYR A 119 16.16 -0.63 -3.81
CA TYR A 119 15.67 -0.61 -5.19
C TYR A 119 15.75 -1.97 -5.86
N ARG A 120 16.88 -2.65 -5.75
CA ARG A 120 17.06 -3.96 -6.37
C ARG A 120 16.09 -4.99 -5.81
N VAL A 121 15.87 -4.96 -4.50
CA VAL A 121 14.93 -5.89 -3.86
C VAL A 121 13.53 -5.68 -4.43
N VAL A 122 13.08 -4.44 -4.50
CA VAL A 122 11.76 -4.12 -5.04
C VAL A 122 11.65 -4.56 -6.50
N MET A 123 12.65 -4.26 -7.30
CA MET A 123 12.63 -4.65 -8.72
C MET A 123 12.66 -6.16 -8.91
N ASP A 124 13.41 -6.88 -8.09
CA ASP A 124 13.45 -8.33 -8.16
C ASP A 124 12.10 -8.95 -7.82
N LEU A 125 11.41 -8.39 -6.82
CA LEU A 125 10.04 -8.82 -6.51
C LEU A 125 9.11 -8.61 -7.71
N LEU A 126 9.13 -7.42 -8.27
CA LEU A 126 8.23 -7.05 -9.37
C LEU A 126 8.46 -7.87 -10.63
N ARG A 127 9.72 -8.22 -10.92
CA ARG A 127 10.06 -8.98 -12.13
C ARG A 127 9.75 -10.46 -12.02
N ASN A 128 9.85 -11.02 -10.84
CA ASN A 128 9.87 -12.47 -10.67
C ASN A 128 8.62 -13.04 -10.02
N ASP A 129 7.84 -12.22 -9.35
CA ASP A 129 6.77 -12.72 -8.49
C ASP A 129 5.47 -11.95 -8.67
N THR A 130 4.40 -12.55 -8.18
CA THR A 130 3.15 -11.84 -7.94
C THR A 130 3.36 -10.97 -6.71
N VAL A 131 3.11 -9.68 -6.82
CA VAL A 131 3.38 -8.72 -5.75
C VAL A 131 2.08 -8.09 -5.28
N TYR A 132 1.95 -7.99 -3.97
CA TYR A 132 0.88 -7.25 -3.32
C TYR A 132 1.47 -6.04 -2.61
N CYS A 133 0.72 -4.96 -2.60
CA CYS A 133 1.04 -3.78 -1.84
C CYS A 133 -0.01 -3.60 -0.75
N GLN A 134 0.42 -3.40 0.49
CA GLN A 134 -0.45 -3.29 1.64
C GLN A 134 -0.18 -2.01 2.40
N PHE A 135 -1.26 -1.40 2.86
CA PHE A 135 -1.22 -0.21 3.71
C PHE A 135 -2.24 -0.38 4.82
N LEU A 136 -1.80 -0.24 6.06
CA LEU A 136 -2.63 -0.37 7.24
C LEU A 136 -2.46 0.84 8.13
N THR A 137 -3.57 1.33 8.67
CA THR A 137 -3.57 2.34 9.72
C THR A 137 -4.32 1.82 10.93
N TYR A 138 -3.88 2.25 12.11
CA TYR A 138 -4.44 1.80 13.39
C TYR A 138 -4.83 3.00 14.24
N ALA A 139 -5.78 2.77 15.15
CA ALA A 139 -6.33 3.82 16.03
C ALA A 139 -5.25 4.50 16.90
N ASN A 140 -4.20 3.76 17.25
CA ASN A 140 -3.09 4.28 18.05
C ASN A 140 -2.09 5.13 17.25
N GLY A 141 -2.35 5.35 15.96
CA GLY A 141 -1.45 6.10 15.09
C GLY A 141 -0.39 5.25 14.39
N HIS A 142 -0.36 3.95 14.62
CA HIS A 142 0.54 3.07 13.89
C HIS A 142 0.15 3.01 12.41
N ILE A 143 1.16 3.03 11.56
CA ILE A 143 1.03 2.87 10.11
C ILE A 143 2.00 1.78 9.68
N TRP A 144 1.53 0.87 8.87
CA TRP A 144 2.36 -0.14 8.25
C TRP A 144 2.09 -0.17 6.75
N ALA A 145 3.15 -0.25 5.97
CA ALA A 145 3.03 -0.44 4.54
C ALA A 145 4.14 -1.37 4.06
N ASP A 146 3.81 -2.21 3.11
CA ASP A 146 4.77 -3.17 2.58
C ASP A 146 4.46 -3.54 1.14
N LEU A 147 5.47 -4.10 0.50
CA LEU A 147 5.33 -4.90 -0.71
C LEU A 147 5.68 -6.32 -0.33
N HIS A 148 4.84 -7.27 -0.69
CA HIS A 148 5.15 -8.65 -0.41
C HIS A 148 4.73 -9.56 -1.57
N THR A 149 5.41 -10.67 -1.66
CA THR A 149 5.04 -11.76 -2.55
C THR A 149 4.30 -12.80 -1.73
N GLY A 150 3.58 -13.59 -2.39
CA GLY A 150 2.87 -14.64 -1.70
C GLY A 150 1.44 -14.66 -2.17
N SER A 151 1.07 -15.76 -2.70
CA SER A 151 -0.32 -15.94 -3.04
C SER A 151 -1.11 -16.13 -1.77
N VAL A 152 -1.91 -15.16 -1.47
CA VAL A 152 -3.07 -15.48 -0.69
C VAL A 152 -4.05 -16.09 -1.68
N ARG A 153 -3.87 -17.35 -1.90
CA ARG A 153 -4.94 -18.09 -2.50
C ARG A 153 -5.99 -18.23 -1.43
N ALA A 154 -7.07 -17.52 -1.59
CA ALA A 154 -8.31 -17.92 -0.99
C ALA A 154 -8.56 -19.36 -1.43
N ARG A 155 -8.36 -20.27 -0.53
CA ARG A 155 -8.86 -21.62 -0.71
C ARG A 155 -10.25 -21.69 -0.16
#